data_6b992b7ae33ff01f417629a5271c0270
#
_entry.id   6b992b7ae33ff01f417629a5271c0270
#
_cell.length_a   1.000
_cell.length_b   1.000
_cell.length_c   1.000
_cell.angle_alpha   90.00
_cell.angle_beta   90.00
_cell.angle_gamma   90.00
#
_symmetry.space_group_name_H-M   'P 1'
#
loop_
_entity.id
_entity.type
_entity.pdbx_description
1 polymer ?
#
loop_
_entity_poly.entity_id
_entity_poly.type
_entity_poly.pdbx_seq_one_letter_code
_entity_poly.pdbx_strand_id
1 'polypeptide(L)'
;MKKFLLTAVAAAGLMCICNLQSAAQARLPEYLQAEKFTQEKLSTMLFSTMVDPHWFGDGKCFWYEYKTSEGTFWYVVNPAEKSKKPLFDRDEMASQLTEIVQDPFEARHLPIRNLKAKEDGKTFTFEVTSSKDAKPDKDSKKKKGGKEIFYFSYDYPSGKLTHLKDQEEEPKRLRWGSVSPDKSTVIYAKDLNLYRMSYEDYLKARKDEKDSTIVEIQITSDGVEDFGFGMPYSRMNTDTLCNGKRRAVYGYWSPDSRHFATILTDNRAVKDLWVIDVTAKPRPTLETYKYQM
;
A
#
# COMPACT_ATOMS: atom_id res chain seq x y z
N MET A 1 25.59 56.32 47.26
CA MET A 1 24.23 56.10 46.66
C MET A 1 24.26 55.78 45.16
N LYS A 2 24.99 56.50 44.30
CA LYS A 2 25.00 56.19 42.84
C LYS A 2 25.51 54.79 42.43
N LYS A 3 26.49 54.20 43.15
CA LYS A 3 27.02 52.84 42.87
C LYS A 3 26.04 51.74 43.26
N PHE A 4 25.23 51.91 44.30
CA PHE A 4 24.20 50.95 44.67
C PHE A 4 22.99 50.94 43.71
N LEU A 5 22.68 52.09 43.12
CA LEU A 5 21.61 52.17 42.14
C LEU A 5 22.01 51.47 40.81
N LEU A 6 23.28 51.59 40.40
CA LEU A 6 23.79 50.95 39.17
C LEU A 6 23.83 49.40 39.28
N THR A 7 24.20 48.88 40.46
CA THR A 7 24.20 47.43 40.71
C THR A 7 22.77 46.86 40.80
N ALA A 8 21.81 47.61 41.37
CA ALA A 8 20.44 47.18 41.43
C ALA A 8 19.77 47.18 40.04
N VAL A 9 20.07 48.12 39.17
CA VAL A 9 19.58 48.15 37.78
C VAL A 9 20.19 47.04 36.94
N ALA A 10 21.51 46.75 37.13
CA ALA A 10 22.14 45.64 36.44
C ALA A 10 21.61 44.25 36.88
N ALA A 11 21.31 44.08 38.19
CA ALA A 11 20.72 42.86 38.70
C ALA A 11 19.28 42.66 38.22
N ALA A 12 18.47 43.72 38.15
CA ALA A 12 17.11 43.69 37.58
C ALA A 12 17.11 43.39 36.08
N GLY A 13 18.11 43.95 35.34
CA GLY A 13 18.31 43.61 33.91
C GLY A 13 18.67 42.16 33.68
N LEU A 14 19.54 41.58 34.54
CA LEU A 14 19.89 40.16 34.45
C LEU A 14 18.71 39.22 34.79
N MET A 15 17.86 39.58 35.75
CA MET A 15 16.66 38.82 36.07
C MET A 15 15.60 38.86 34.97
N CYS A 16 15.50 39.93 34.19
CA CYS A 16 14.63 39.98 33.02
C CYS A 16 15.11 39.10 31.85
N ILE A 17 16.42 38.88 31.73
CA ILE A 17 16.96 38.05 30.64
C ILE A 17 16.77 36.56 30.95
N CYS A 18 16.73 36.14 32.22
CA CYS A 18 16.50 34.75 32.61
C CYS A 18 15.05 34.25 32.43
N ASN A 19 14.09 35.16 32.14
CA ASN A 19 12.71 34.79 31.84
C ASN A 19 12.38 34.67 30.34
N LEU A 20 13.38 34.77 29.49
CA LEU A 20 13.24 34.27 28.12
C LEU A 20 13.24 32.74 28.16
N GLN A 21 12.18 32.14 28.73
CA GLN A 21 11.89 30.75 28.50
C GLN A 21 11.82 30.58 27.00
N SER A 22 12.71 29.77 26.51
CA SER A 22 12.78 29.35 25.11
C SER A 22 11.36 28.95 24.66
N ALA A 23 10.72 29.81 23.88
CA ALA A 23 9.39 29.54 23.28
C ALA A 23 9.41 28.35 22.33
N ALA A 24 10.55 27.66 22.23
CA ALA A 24 10.75 26.48 21.41
C ALA A 24 10.30 25.17 22.07
N GLN A 25 9.98 25.15 23.37
CA GLN A 25 9.44 23.96 24.02
C GLN A 25 7.91 24.04 24.06
N ALA A 26 7.27 23.12 23.35
CA ALA A 26 5.82 22.98 23.42
C ALA A 26 5.36 22.72 24.87
N ARG A 27 4.28 23.36 25.28
CA ARG A 27 3.74 23.25 26.64
C ARG A 27 2.92 21.97 26.76
N LEU A 28 2.85 21.38 27.96
CA LEU A 28 2.05 20.18 28.23
C LEU A 28 0.62 20.24 27.66
N PRO A 29 -0.14 21.39 27.76
CA PRO A 29 -1.45 21.48 27.14
C PRO A 29 -1.44 21.33 25.63
N GLU A 30 -0.35 21.72 24.94
CA GLU A 30 -0.21 21.58 23.49
C GLU A 30 -0.02 20.11 23.10
N TYR A 31 0.73 19.33 23.87
CA TYR A 31 0.83 17.88 23.68
C TYR A 31 -0.51 17.16 23.91
N LEU A 32 -1.23 17.53 24.99
CA LEU A 32 -2.57 16.99 25.28
C LEU A 32 -3.58 17.35 24.16
N GLN A 33 -3.38 18.48 23.52
CA GLN A 33 -4.20 18.85 22.37
C GLN A 33 -3.80 18.08 21.12
N ALA A 34 -2.50 17.87 20.88
CA ALA A 34 -2.01 17.06 19.77
C ALA A 34 -2.46 15.59 19.86
N GLU A 35 -2.55 15.01 21.07
CA GLU A 35 -3.08 13.66 21.28
C GLU A 35 -4.54 13.49 20.83
N LYS A 36 -5.30 14.58 20.73
CA LYS A 36 -6.66 14.54 20.19
C LYS A 36 -6.68 14.33 18.66
N PHE A 37 -5.56 14.55 18.00
CA PHE A 37 -5.39 14.46 16.55
C PHE A 37 -4.42 13.34 16.13
N THR A 38 -4.41 12.24 16.88
CA THR A 38 -3.65 11.06 16.48
C THR A 38 -4.17 10.51 15.15
N GLN A 39 -3.30 9.85 14.36
CA GLN A 39 -3.67 9.23 13.09
C GLN A 39 -4.89 8.31 13.24
N GLU A 40 -4.98 7.60 14.35
CA GLU A 40 -6.09 6.71 14.66
C GLU A 40 -7.42 7.49 14.81
N LYS A 41 -7.42 8.57 15.59
CA LYS A 41 -8.60 9.45 15.72
C LYS A 41 -8.95 10.16 14.42
N LEU A 42 -7.95 10.68 13.71
CA LEU A 42 -8.19 11.31 12.41
C LEU A 42 -8.83 10.34 11.42
N SER A 43 -8.43 9.06 11.40
CA SER A 43 -9.01 8.04 10.53
C SER A 43 -10.50 7.77 10.80
N THR A 44 -10.98 8.07 12.01
CA THR A 44 -12.42 7.95 12.36
C THR A 44 -13.22 9.24 12.07
N MET A 45 -12.54 10.35 11.80
CA MET A 45 -13.16 11.67 11.57
C MET A 45 -13.08 12.09 10.10
N LEU A 46 -12.08 11.58 9.36
CA LEU A 46 -11.87 11.86 7.96
C LEU A 46 -12.40 10.70 7.11
N PHE A 47 -13.37 11.02 6.30
CA PHE A 47 -13.95 10.11 5.32
C PHE A 47 -13.36 10.37 3.93
N SER A 48 -13.98 9.81 2.88
CA SER A 48 -13.50 10.02 1.50
C SER A 48 -13.50 11.51 1.14
N THR A 49 -12.32 12.06 0.88
CA THR A 49 -12.12 13.44 0.42
C THR A 49 -11.93 13.54 -1.09
N MET A 50 -11.70 12.39 -1.73
CA MET A 50 -11.53 12.26 -3.18
C MET A 50 -12.38 11.12 -3.71
N VAL A 51 -12.69 11.18 -4.99
CA VAL A 51 -13.31 10.10 -5.74
C VAL A 51 -12.22 9.38 -6.53
N ASP A 52 -12.10 8.07 -6.36
CA ASP A 52 -11.24 7.20 -7.17
C ASP A 52 -12.09 6.46 -8.19
N PRO A 53 -12.15 6.92 -9.44
CA PRO A 53 -13.05 6.37 -10.45
C PRO A 53 -12.47 5.11 -11.09
N HIS A 54 -13.22 4.02 -11.02
CA HIS A 54 -12.92 2.77 -11.71
C HIS A 54 -13.77 2.65 -12.97
N TRP A 55 -13.17 2.90 -14.13
CA TRP A 55 -13.87 2.91 -15.41
C TRP A 55 -14.20 1.50 -15.89
N PHE A 56 -15.37 1.34 -16.49
CA PHE A 56 -15.86 0.09 -17.08
C PHE A 56 -16.81 0.37 -18.26
N GLY A 57 -17.29 -0.67 -18.96
CA GLY A 57 -18.23 -0.53 -20.06
C GLY A 57 -17.65 0.32 -21.19
N ASP A 58 -16.45 -0.02 -21.70
CA ASP A 58 -15.72 0.72 -22.74
C ASP A 58 -15.42 2.18 -22.36
N GLY A 59 -15.24 2.46 -21.08
CA GLY A 59 -14.96 3.81 -20.58
C GLY A 59 -16.17 4.74 -20.54
N LYS A 60 -17.38 4.21 -20.67
CA LYS A 60 -18.62 5.03 -20.64
C LYS A 60 -19.12 5.31 -19.24
N CYS A 61 -18.86 4.40 -18.31
CA CYS A 61 -19.29 4.50 -16.93
C CYS A 61 -18.10 4.30 -16.00
N PHE A 62 -18.23 4.77 -14.78
CA PHE A 62 -17.31 4.44 -13.71
C PHE A 62 -18.07 4.16 -12.42
N TRP A 63 -17.49 3.32 -11.58
CA TRP A 63 -17.94 3.15 -10.20
C TRP A 63 -16.88 3.68 -9.24
N TYR A 64 -17.30 4.00 -8.02
CA TYR A 64 -16.40 4.40 -6.95
C TYR A 64 -16.98 4.07 -5.57
N GLU A 65 -16.10 3.87 -4.61
CA GLU A 65 -16.42 3.73 -3.20
C GLU A 65 -16.33 5.10 -2.52
N TYR A 66 -17.29 5.39 -1.65
CA TYR A 66 -17.33 6.63 -0.90
C TYR A 66 -17.70 6.38 0.56
N LYS A 67 -16.78 6.70 1.47
CA LYS A 67 -16.97 6.56 2.92
C LYS A 67 -17.52 7.84 3.50
N THR A 68 -18.49 7.71 4.41
CA THR A 68 -19.10 8.78 5.19
C THR A 68 -19.26 8.34 6.64
N SER A 69 -19.74 9.22 7.52
CA SER A 69 -20.14 8.87 8.89
C SER A 69 -21.27 7.83 8.95
N GLU A 70 -22.02 7.66 7.86
CA GLU A 70 -23.14 6.71 7.74
C GLU A 70 -22.70 5.37 7.14
N GLY A 71 -21.41 5.17 6.95
CA GLY A 71 -20.84 3.95 6.37
C GLY A 71 -20.31 4.14 4.96
N THR A 72 -20.09 3.02 4.29
CA THR A 72 -19.53 2.96 2.93
C THR A 72 -20.65 2.86 1.90
N PHE A 73 -20.53 3.61 0.84
CA PHE A 73 -21.42 3.63 -0.31
C PHE A 73 -20.65 3.31 -1.58
N TRP A 74 -21.33 2.61 -2.50
CA TRP A 74 -20.81 2.35 -3.84
C TRP A 74 -21.74 2.94 -4.88
N TYR A 75 -21.20 3.72 -5.79
CA TYR A 75 -21.97 4.42 -6.81
C TYR A 75 -21.50 4.04 -8.21
N VAL A 76 -22.44 3.99 -9.14
CA VAL A 76 -22.19 3.96 -10.58
C VAL A 76 -22.59 5.30 -11.16
N VAL A 77 -21.68 5.85 -11.97
CA VAL A 77 -21.88 7.13 -12.66
C VAL A 77 -21.77 6.93 -14.16
N ASN A 78 -22.76 7.43 -14.88
CA ASN A 78 -22.71 7.59 -16.33
C ASN A 78 -22.60 9.09 -16.67
N PRO A 79 -21.41 9.58 -17.07
CA PRO A 79 -21.21 11.00 -17.36
C PRO A 79 -22.05 11.51 -18.56
N ALA A 80 -22.26 10.67 -19.57
CA ALA A 80 -23.03 11.04 -20.77
C ALA A 80 -24.51 11.27 -20.42
N GLU A 81 -25.07 10.48 -19.53
CA GLU A 81 -26.46 10.61 -19.06
C GLU A 81 -26.58 11.53 -17.84
N LYS A 82 -25.48 12.06 -17.33
CA LYS A 82 -25.42 12.84 -16.08
C LYS A 82 -26.12 12.13 -14.91
N SER A 83 -26.00 10.81 -14.86
CA SER A 83 -26.67 9.99 -13.87
C SER A 83 -25.70 9.44 -12.84
N LYS A 84 -26.14 9.42 -11.58
CA LYS A 84 -25.45 8.79 -10.45
C LYS A 84 -26.45 7.92 -9.72
N LYS A 85 -26.15 6.63 -9.57
CA LYS A 85 -27.03 5.65 -8.90
C LYS A 85 -26.20 4.82 -7.92
N PRO A 86 -26.80 4.34 -6.82
CA PRO A 86 -26.16 3.30 -6.01
C PRO A 86 -25.87 2.08 -6.88
N LEU A 87 -24.74 1.43 -6.64
CA LEU A 87 -24.38 0.18 -7.31
C LEU A 87 -25.34 -0.95 -6.88
N PHE A 88 -25.72 -0.96 -5.59
CA PHE A 88 -26.68 -1.88 -4.99
C PHE A 88 -27.36 -1.20 -3.79
N ASP A 89 -28.52 -1.73 -3.40
CA ASP A 89 -29.13 -1.42 -2.11
C ASP A 89 -28.34 -2.12 -1.01
N ARG A 90 -27.91 -1.38 0.00
CA ARG A 90 -27.03 -1.90 1.07
C ARG A 90 -27.77 -2.82 2.03
N ASP A 91 -29.04 -2.52 2.33
CA ASP A 91 -29.86 -3.32 3.25
C ASP A 91 -30.21 -4.66 2.61
N GLU A 92 -30.58 -4.64 1.33
CA GLU A 92 -30.82 -5.85 0.54
C GLU A 92 -29.54 -6.68 0.39
N MET A 93 -28.41 -6.05 0.08
CA MET A 93 -27.11 -6.72 -0.01
C MET A 93 -26.71 -7.38 1.32
N ALA A 94 -26.86 -6.68 2.44
CA ALA A 94 -26.58 -7.22 3.77
C ALA A 94 -27.45 -8.43 4.08
N SER A 95 -28.73 -8.38 3.72
CA SER A 95 -29.67 -9.48 3.91
C SER A 95 -29.28 -10.71 3.08
N GLN A 96 -29.02 -10.54 1.78
CA GLN A 96 -28.61 -11.63 0.88
C GLN A 96 -27.28 -12.25 1.32
N LEU A 97 -26.28 -11.44 1.69
CA LEU A 97 -25.01 -11.93 2.20
C LEU A 97 -25.16 -12.71 3.51
N THR A 98 -26.00 -12.21 4.43
CA THR A 98 -26.28 -12.87 5.71
C THR A 98 -26.91 -14.25 5.48
N GLU A 99 -27.86 -14.35 4.55
CA GLU A 99 -28.52 -15.61 4.20
C GLU A 99 -27.54 -16.62 3.58
N ILE A 100 -26.69 -16.18 2.64
CA ILE A 100 -25.76 -17.06 1.93
C ILE A 100 -24.60 -17.51 2.81
N VAL A 101 -23.97 -16.58 3.55
CA VAL A 101 -22.77 -16.83 4.36
C VAL A 101 -23.11 -17.41 5.73
N GLN A 102 -24.39 -17.25 6.18
CA GLN A 102 -24.82 -17.61 7.53
C GLN A 102 -24.01 -16.88 8.61
N ASP A 103 -23.70 -15.60 8.36
CA ASP A 103 -22.97 -14.68 9.23
C ASP A 103 -23.66 -13.32 9.17
N PRO A 104 -23.96 -12.64 10.28
CA PRO A 104 -24.67 -11.37 10.25
C PRO A 104 -23.79 -10.25 9.66
N PHE A 105 -24.33 -9.54 8.67
CA PHE A 105 -23.69 -8.37 8.06
C PHE A 105 -24.51 -7.11 8.31
N GLU A 106 -23.82 -6.04 8.66
CA GLU A 106 -24.42 -4.73 8.84
C GLU A 106 -24.33 -3.91 7.54
N ALA A 107 -25.46 -3.36 7.10
CA ALA A 107 -25.56 -2.60 5.84
C ALA A 107 -24.61 -1.37 5.78
N ARG A 108 -24.30 -0.77 6.93
CA ARG A 108 -23.37 0.37 7.00
C ARG A 108 -21.91 -0.02 6.81
N HIS A 109 -21.56 -1.25 7.20
CA HIS A 109 -20.17 -1.74 7.26
C HIS A 109 -20.00 -3.06 6.52
N LEU A 110 -20.54 -3.14 5.30
CA LEU A 110 -20.36 -4.31 4.45
C LEU A 110 -18.87 -4.58 4.21
N PRO A 111 -18.35 -5.77 4.54
CA PRO A 111 -16.93 -6.10 4.40
C PRO A 111 -16.58 -6.49 2.96
N ILE A 112 -17.04 -5.69 1.99
CA ILE A 112 -16.79 -5.87 0.56
C ILE A 112 -15.36 -5.43 0.25
N ARG A 113 -14.62 -6.30 -0.44
CA ARG A 113 -13.24 -6.05 -0.87
C ARG A 113 -13.06 -6.48 -2.32
N ASN A 114 -12.03 -5.97 -2.96
CA ASN A 114 -11.62 -6.34 -4.32
C ASN A 114 -12.76 -6.26 -5.33
N LEU A 115 -13.64 -5.25 -5.18
CA LEU A 115 -14.73 -5.00 -6.11
C LEU A 115 -14.17 -4.66 -7.49
N LYS A 116 -14.58 -5.42 -8.51
CA LYS A 116 -14.15 -5.25 -9.89
C LYS A 116 -15.35 -5.39 -10.83
N ALA A 117 -15.46 -4.50 -11.80
CA ALA A 117 -16.38 -4.69 -12.91
C ALA A 117 -15.79 -5.67 -13.92
N LYS A 118 -16.61 -6.57 -14.47
CA LYS A 118 -16.22 -7.41 -15.61
C LYS A 118 -16.30 -6.62 -16.92
N GLU A 119 -15.67 -7.17 -17.97
CA GLU A 119 -15.67 -6.58 -19.32
C GLU A 119 -17.06 -6.43 -19.94
N ASP A 120 -18.05 -7.20 -19.47
CA ASP A 120 -19.45 -7.10 -19.90
C ASP A 120 -20.14 -5.78 -19.50
N GLY A 121 -19.49 -4.98 -18.66
CA GLY A 121 -20.00 -3.71 -18.17
C GLY A 121 -21.27 -3.81 -17.29
N LYS A 122 -21.63 -5.00 -16.82
CA LYS A 122 -22.86 -5.27 -16.06
C LYS A 122 -22.60 -6.06 -14.80
N THR A 123 -21.63 -6.95 -14.84
CA THR A 123 -21.32 -7.87 -13.74
C THR A 123 -20.19 -7.34 -12.89
N PHE A 124 -20.39 -7.34 -11.59
CA PHE A 124 -19.37 -6.99 -10.59
C PHE A 124 -18.97 -8.24 -9.81
N THR A 125 -17.68 -8.40 -9.56
CA THR A 125 -17.16 -9.45 -8.67
C THR A 125 -16.50 -8.83 -7.47
N PHE A 126 -16.67 -9.45 -6.30
CA PHE A 126 -16.08 -8.97 -5.05
C PHE A 126 -15.89 -10.09 -4.04
N GLU A 127 -15.14 -9.80 -3.02
CA GLU A 127 -14.89 -10.66 -1.88
C GLU A 127 -15.59 -10.13 -0.63
N VAL A 128 -16.08 -11.04 0.19
CA VAL A 128 -16.65 -10.72 1.50
C VAL A 128 -15.92 -11.53 2.57
N THR A 129 -15.43 -10.83 3.60
CA THR A 129 -14.76 -11.46 4.73
C THR A 129 -15.80 -11.75 5.84
N SER A 130 -15.92 -13.01 6.22
CA SER A 130 -16.78 -13.44 7.35
C SER A 130 -16.13 -13.13 8.69
N SER A 131 -16.93 -13.05 9.75
CA SER A 131 -16.45 -13.00 11.13
C SER A 131 -15.87 -14.34 11.59
N LYS A 132 -16.25 -15.44 10.92
CA LYS A 132 -15.83 -16.81 11.22
C LYS A 132 -14.39 -17.06 10.83
N ASP A 133 -13.69 -17.87 11.59
CA ASP A 133 -12.33 -18.30 11.26
C ASP A 133 -12.36 -19.36 10.16
N ALA A 134 -11.46 -19.22 9.19
CA ALA A 134 -11.32 -20.18 8.11
C ALA A 134 -11.00 -21.57 8.66
N LYS A 135 -11.71 -22.59 8.18
CA LYS A 135 -11.42 -23.98 8.54
C LYS A 135 -10.02 -24.34 8.09
N PRO A 136 -9.20 -25.02 8.93
CA PRO A 136 -7.89 -25.46 8.53
C PRO A 136 -8.02 -26.47 7.38
N ASP A 137 -7.53 -26.08 6.23
CA ASP A 137 -7.39 -26.99 5.09
C ASP A 137 -6.28 -27.99 5.40
N LYS A 138 -6.57 -29.29 5.31
CA LYS A 138 -5.65 -30.38 5.68
C LYS A 138 -4.42 -30.44 4.78
N ASP A 139 -4.48 -29.86 3.58
CA ASP A 139 -3.42 -29.92 2.57
C ASP A 139 -2.63 -28.62 2.39
N SER A 140 -3.04 -27.53 3.02
CA SER A 140 -2.34 -26.26 2.90
C SER A 140 -1.45 -25.97 4.10
N LYS A 141 -0.15 -25.70 3.84
CA LYS A 141 0.79 -25.12 4.81
C LYS A 141 0.43 -23.68 5.22
N LYS A 142 -0.83 -23.26 5.05
CA LYS A 142 -1.30 -21.92 5.40
C LYS A 142 -1.34 -21.76 6.92
N LYS A 143 -0.80 -20.65 7.39
CA LYS A 143 -0.77 -20.25 8.80
C LYS A 143 -2.17 -20.24 9.40
N LYS A 144 -2.35 -20.86 10.57
CA LYS A 144 -3.53 -20.73 11.43
C LYS A 144 -3.88 -19.24 11.61
N GLY A 145 -5.16 -18.87 11.38
CA GLY A 145 -5.70 -17.60 11.86
C GLY A 145 -6.21 -16.61 10.79
N GLY A 146 -6.58 -17.07 9.58
CA GLY A 146 -7.30 -16.22 8.60
C GLY A 146 -8.81 -16.28 8.79
N LYS A 147 -9.53 -15.21 8.44
CA LYS A 147 -10.99 -15.21 8.33
C LYS A 147 -11.42 -15.90 7.05
N GLU A 148 -12.61 -16.49 7.07
CA GLU A 148 -13.21 -17.11 5.89
C GLU A 148 -13.59 -16.04 4.86
N ILE A 149 -13.23 -16.26 3.59
CA ILE A 149 -13.49 -15.32 2.49
C ILE A 149 -14.42 -15.99 1.49
N PHE A 150 -15.46 -15.28 1.12
CA PHE A 150 -16.47 -15.70 0.15
C PHE A 150 -16.39 -14.83 -1.09
N TYR A 151 -16.55 -15.44 -2.26
CA TYR A 151 -16.51 -14.77 -3.55
C TYR A 151 -17.90 -14.65 -4.14
N PHE A 152 -18.23 -13.47 -4.64
CA PHE A 152 -19.54 -13.17 -5.18
C PHE A 152 -19.46 -12.55 -6.56
N SER A 153 -20.50 -12.80 -7.34
CA SER A 153 -20.81 -12.09 -8.57
C SER A 153 -22.15 -11.41 -8.41
N TYR A 154 -22.22 -10.13 -8.74
CA TYR A 154 -23.42 -9.30 -8.67
C TYR A 154 -23.75 -8.77 -10.05
N ASP A 155 -24.95 -9.04 -10.53
CA ASP A 155 -25.47 -8.51 -11.79
C ASP A 155 -26.19 -7.18 -11.52
N TYR A 156 -25.57 -6.07 -11.92
CA TYR A 156 -26.03 -4.72 -11.62
C TYR A 156 -27.44 -4.41 -12.15
N PRO A 157 -27.81 -4.80 -13.39
CA PRO A 157 -29.16 -4.52 -13.89
C PRO A 157 -30.27 -5.28 -13.17
N SER A 158 -30.04 -6.52 -12.77
CA SER A 158 -31.07 -7.36 -12.14
C SER A 158 -31.01 -7.37 -10.61
N GLY A 159 -29.94 -6.86 -9.99
CA GLY A 159 -29.74 -6.93 -8.54
C GLY A 159 -29.43 -8.34 -8.01
N LYS A 160 -29.12 -9.30 -8.90
CA LYS A 160 -28.91 -10.69 -8.52
C LYS A 160 -27.51 -10.93 -7.98
N LEU A 161 -27.43 -11.42 -6.74
CA LEU A 161 -26.20 -11.88 -6.11
C LEU A 161 -26.04 -13.40 -6.33
N THR A 162 -24.85 -13.83 -6.70
CA THR A 162 -24.50 -15.24 -6.91
C THR A 162 -23.21 -15.56 -6.16
N HIS A 163 -23.25 -16.59 -5.32
CA HIS A 163 -22.07 -17.09 -4.62
C HIS A 163 -21.21 -17.94 -5.56
N LEU A 164 -19.94 -17.59 -5.69
CA LEU A 164 -18.95 -18.32 -6.51
C LEU A 164 -18.21 -19.33 -5.62
N LYS A 165 -18.75 -20.54 -5.49
CA LYS A 165 -18.26 -21.57 -4.55
C LYS A 165 -16.88 -22.15 -4.92
N ASP A 166 -16.57 -22.18 -6.21
CA ASP A 166 -15.38 -22.84 -6.75
C ASP A 166 -14.27 -21.86 -7.12
N GLN A 167 -14.38 -20.62 -6.66
CA GLN A 167 -13.34 -19.62 -6.94
C GLN A 167 -12.20 -19.75 -5.93
N GLU A 168 -11.05 -20.21 -6.40
CA GLU A 168 -9.82 -20.14 -5.63
C GLU A 168 -9.39 -18.67 -5.42
N GLU A 169 -8.86 -18.38 -4.23
CA GLU A 169 -8.24 -17.09 -3.93
C GLU A 169 -7.18 -16.78 -5.00
N GLU A 170 -7.36 -15.69 -5.75
CA GLU A 170 -6.31 -15.27 -6.69
C GLU A 170 -4.99 -15.10 -5.93
N PRO A 171 -3.91 -15.76 -6.33
CA PRO A 171 -2.62 -15.61 -5.67
C PRO A 171 -2.24 -14.13 -5.60
N LYS A 172 -1.76 -13.66 -4.45
CA LYS A 172 -1.38 -12.27 -4.25
C LYS A 172 -0.43 -11.79 -5.34
N ARG A 173 -0.70 -10.60 -5.89
CA ARG A 173 0.25 -9.97 -6.81
C ARG A 173 1.57 -9.74 -6.07
N LEU A 174 2.64 -10.29 -6.61
CA LEU A 174 3.98 -10.08 -6.06
C LEU A 174 4.44 -8.67 -6.42
N ARG A 175 4.83 -7.90 -5.41
CA ARG A 175 5.19 -6.48 -5.57
C ARG A 175 6.45 -6.25 -6.39
N TRP A 176 7.31 -7.25 -6.51
CA TRP A 176 8.55 -7.15 -7.27
C TRP A 176 8.37 -7.29 -8.78
N GLY A 177 7.26 -7.86 -9.26
CA GLY A 177 7.05 -8.12 -10.69
C GLY A 177 6.42 -6.93 -11.42
N SER A 178 7.11 -6.41 -12.43
CA SER A 178 6.55 -5.46 -13.39
C SER A 178 6.04 -6.21 -14.60
N VAL A 179 4.72 -6.42 -14.67
CA VAL A 179 4.04 -7.20 -15.72
C VAL A 179 3.79 -6.32 -16.95
N SER A 180 4.10 -6.84 -18.14
CA SER A 180 3.79 -6.18 -19.42
C SER A 180 2.27 -6.08 -19.66
N PRO A 181 1.78 -5.05 -20.39
CA PRO A 181 0.35 -4.90 -20.69
C PRO A 181 -0.30 -6.12 -21.34
N ASP A 182 0.41 -6.80 -22.25
CA ASP A 182 -0.03 -8.02 -22.92
C ASP A 182 0.08 -9.30 -22.08
N LYS A 183 0.59 -9.18 -20.85
CA LYS A 183 0.83 -10.31 -19.94
C LYS A 183 1.74 -11.40 -20.55
N SER A 184 2.72 -11.02 -21.36
CA SER A 184 3.70 -11.97 -21.90
C SER A 184 4.96 -12.06 -21.05
N THR A 185 5.40 -10.95 -20.48
CA THR A 185 6.70 -10.81 -19.83
C THR A 185 6.60 -10.09 -18.49
N VAL A 186 7.43 -10.49 -17.55
CA VAL A 186 7.57 -9.82 -16.24
C VAL A 186 9.02 -9.46 -16.02
N ILE A 187 9.30 -8.19 -15.72
CA ILE A 187 10.64 -7.68 -15.41
C ILE A 187 10.78 -7.39 -13.91
N TYR A 188 11.97 -7.68 -13.38
CA TYR A 188 12.32 -7.46 -11.98
C TYR A 188 13.83 -7.34 -11.84
N ALA A 189 14.30 -6.90 -10.66
CA ALA A 189 15.71 -6.91 -10.31
C ALA A 189 16.03 -8.11 -9.41
N LYS A 190 17.25 -8.61 -9.55
CA LYS A 190 17.86 -9.62 -8.68
C LYS A 190 19.37 -9.41 -8.70
N ASP A 191 19.97 -9.35 -7.50
CA ASP A 191 21.41 -9.16 -7.35
C ASP A 191 21.93 -7.97 -8.18
N LEU A 192 21.24 -6.81 -8.09
CA LEU A 192 21.53 -5.55 -8.79
C LEU A 192 21.37 -5.59 -10.32
N ASN A 193 20.96 -6.71 -10.88
CA ASN A 193 20.76 -6.88 -12.33
C ASN A 193 19.29 -7.00 -12.70
N LEU A 194 18.96 -6.70 -13.95
CA LEU A 194 17.65 -6.92 -14.52
C LEU A 194 17.49 -8.37 -14.95
N TYR A 195 16.32 -8.90 -14.65
CA TYR A 195 15.87 -10.21 -15.06
C TYR A 195 14.47 -10.13 -15.67
N ARG A 196 14.16 -11.12 -16.49
CA ARG A 196 12.80 -11.34 -16.99
C ARG A 196 12.38 -12.78 -16.80
N MET A 197 11.08 -13.00 -16.73
CA MET A 197 10.46 -14.34 -16.81
C MET A 197 9.19 -14.24 -17.64
N SER A 198 8.66 -15.40 -18.05
CA SER A 198 7.34 -15.48 -18.66
C SER A 198 6.25 -15.13 -17.63
N TYR A 199 5.08 -14.69 -18.09
CA TYR A 199 3.93 -14.51 -17.21
C TYR A 199 3.46 -15.82 -16.58
N GLU A 200 3.62 -16.95 -17.27
CA GLU A 200 3.32 -18.28 -16.73
C GLU A 200 4.23 -18.62 -15.54
N ASP A 201 5.54 -18.36 -15.65
CA ASP A 201 6.47 -18.56 -14.55
C ASP A 201 6.21 -17.59 -13.38
N TYR A 202 5.78 -16.37 -13.68
CA TYR A 202 5.32 -15.45 -12.65
C TYR A 202 4.08 -15.97 -11.91
N LEU A 203 3.14 -16.62 -12.59
CA LEU A 203 1.99 -17.27 -11.94
C LEU A 203 2.41 -18.45 -11.06
N LYS A 204 3.44 -19.22 -11.44
CA LYS A 204 4.06 -20.22 -10.56
C LYS A 204 4.68 -19.55 -9.33
N ALA A 205 5.45 -18.47 -9.53
CA ALA A 205 6.05 -17.72 -8.43
C ALA A 205 5.00 -17.13 -7.47
N ARG A 206 3.81 -16.75 -7.95
CA ARG A 206 2.70 -16.31 -7.10
C ARG A 206 2.18 -17.43 -6.18
N LYS A 207 2.28 -18.68 -6.60
CA LYS A 207 1.89 -19.86 -5.79
C LYS A 207 3.04 -20.26 -4.86
N ASP A 208 4.24 -20.40 -5.39
CA ASP A 208 5.48 -20.68 -4.64
C ASP A 208 6.66 -19.92 -5.27
N GLU A 209 7.21 -18.95 -4.55
CA GLU A 209 8.38 -18.18 -5.02
C GLU A 209 9.65 -19.02 -5.18
N LYS A 210 9.68 -20.22 -4.57
CA LYS A 210 10.83 -21.13 -4.58
C LYS A 210 10.66 -22.29 -5.57
N ASP A 211 9.63 -22.27 -6.39
CA ASP A 211 9.42 -23.31 -7.40
C ASP A 211 10.62 -23.38 -8.34
N SER A 212 11.28 -24.54 -8.36
CA SER A 212 12.48 -24.79 -9.16
C SER A 212 12.24 -24.87 -10.66
N THR A 213 10.98 -24.94 -11.09
CA THR A 213 10.61 -24.96 -12.51
C THR A 213 10.51 -23.57 -13.14
N ILE A 214 10.65 -22.52 -12.34
CA ILE A 214 10.63 -21.12 -12.80
C ILE A 214 11.90 -20.82 -13.59
N VAL A 215 11.73 -20.40 -14.85
CA VAL A 215 12.83 -20.00 -15.71
C VAL A 215 13.05 -18.49 -15.60
N GLU A 216 14.23 -18.09 -15.14
CA GLU A 216 14.68 -16.70 -15.06
C GLU A 216 15.71 -16.41 -16.14
N ILE A 217 15.53 -15.35 -16.90
CA ILE A 217 16.48 -14.91 -17.92
C ILE A 217 17.12 -13.60 -17.47
N GLN A 218 18.43 -13.60 -17.29
CA GLN A 218 19.20 -12.41 -16.95
C GLN A 218 19.32 -11.50 -18.17
N ILE A 219 19.07 -10.21 -18.00
CA ILE A 219 19.14 -9.20 -19.06
C ILE A 219 20.46 -8.41 -18.95
N THR A 220 20.86 -8.03 -17.74
CA THR A 220 22.11 -7.29 -17.48
C THR A 220 23.02 -8.09 -16.55
N SER A 221 24.33 -7.85 -16.62
CA SER A 221 25.33 -8.59 -15.83
C SER A 221 26.38 -7.70 -15.18
N ASP A 222 26.20 -6.39 -15.25
CA ASP A 222 27.14 -5.36 -14.82
C ASP A 222 26.79 -4.74 -13.47
N GLY A 223 25.76 -5.24 -12.80
CA GLY A 223 25.35 -4.81 -11.47
C GLY A 223 26.43 -5.11 -10.43
N VAL A 224 26.88 -4.07 -9.74
CA VAL A 224 27.86 -4.13 -8.64
C VAL A 224 27.44 -3.21 -7.51
N GLU A 225 28.18 -3.22 -6.41
CA GLU A 225 27.92 -2.31 -5.28
C GLU A 225 27.80 -0.86 -5.76
N ASP A 226 26.76 -0.17 -5.30
CA ASP A 226 26.41 1.20 -5.66
C ASP A 226 26.10 1.44 -7.15
N PHE A 227 26.00 0.37 -7.96
CA PHE A 227 25.67 0.46 -9.38
C PHE A 227 24.74 -0.69 -9.77
N GLY A 228 23.48 -0.40 -10.11
CA GLY A 228 22.55 -1.44 -10.52
C GLY A 228 21.08 -1.05 -10.49
N PHE A 229 20.25 -2.07 -10.60
CA PHE A 229 18.79 -1.95 -10.63
C PHE A 229 18.16 -2.45 -9.32
N GLY A 230 16.96 -1.95 -9.01
CA GLY A 230 16.21 -2.37 -7.82
C GLY A 230 16.84 -1.89 -6.51
N MET A 231 17.68 -0.90 -6.58
CA MET A 231 18.30 -0.27 -5.41
C MET A 231 17.26 0.60 -4.69
N PRO A 232 17.05 0.39 -3.38
CA PRO A 232 16.18 1.27 -2.60
C PRO A 232 16.87 2.62 -2.36
N TYR A 233 16.04 3.66 -2.17
CA TYR A 233 16.54 5.01 -1.83
C TYR A 233 17.22 5.09 -0.46
N SER A 234 17.10 4.09 0.40
CA SER A 234 17.66 4.12 1.75
C SER A 234 18.34 2.81 2.14
N ARG A 235 19.48 2.95 2.80
CA ARG A 235 20.15 2.04 3.73
C ARG A 235 19.95 0.54 3.47
N MET A 236 20.51 0.02 2.42
CA MET A 236 20.77 -1.41 2.34
C MET A 236 22.21 -1.60 1.91
N ASN A 237 22.96 -2.36 2.67
CA ASN A 237 24.27 -2.80 2.23
C ASN A 237 24.15 -3.80 1.09
N THR A 238 25.20 -4.01 0.35
CA THR A 238 25.25 -4.91 -0.81
C THR A 238 24.87 -6.34 -0.45
N ASP A 239 25.24 -6.83 0.73
CA ASP A 239 24.90 -8.18 1.19
C ASP A 239 23.37 -8.37 1.30
N THR A 240 22.65 -7.31 1.63
CA THR A 240 21.18 -7.33 1.67
C THR A 240 20.59 -7.27 0.27
N LEU A 241 21.26 -6.64 -0.69
CA LEU A 241 20.81 -6.48 -2.07
C LEU A 241 21.15 -7.70 -2.92
N CYS A 242 22.31 -8.32 -2.72
CA CYS A 242 22.82 -9.47 -3.46
C CYS A 242 22.56 -10.78 -2.69
N ASN A 243 21.30 -11.09 -2.41
CA ASN A 243 20.89 -12.27 -1.64
C ASN A 243 19.98 -13.22 -2.44
N GLY A 244 19.98 -13.13 -3.76
CA GLY A 244 19.18 -13.94 -4.66
C GLY A 244 17.68 -13.64 -4.64
N LYS A 245 17.22 -12.64 -3.88
CA LYS A 245 15.79 -12.28 -3.81
C LYS A 245 15.38 -11.37 -4.96
N ARG A 246 14.21 -11.64 -5.51
CA ARG A 246 13.57 -10.77 -6.50
C ARG A 246 13.12 -9.46 -5.86
N ARG A 247 13.36 -8.34 -6.56
CA ARG A 247 13.07 -6.98 -6.11
C ARG A 247 12.33 -6.21 -7.18
N ALA A 248 11.53 -5.25 -6.75
CA ALA A 248 10.85 -4.34 -7.66
C ALA A 248 11.85 -3.47 -8.44
N VAL A 249 11.55 -3.25 -9.70
CA VAL A 249 12.20 -2.26 -10.55
C VAL A 249 11.21 -1.15 -10.81
N TYR A 250 11.64 0.08 -10.55
CA TYR A 250 10.85 1.23 -10.94
C TYR A 250 10.97 1.45 -12.44
N GLY A 251 9.86 1.33 -13.16
CA GLY A 251 9.86 1.49 -14.61
C GLY A 251 8.47 1.42 -15.22
N TYR A 252 8.41 1.73 -16.50
CA TYR A 252 7.18 1.80 -17.28
C TYR A 252 7.28 0.98 -18.55
N TRP A 253 6.23 0.21 -18.81
CA TRP A 253 6.04 -0.48 -20.08
C TRP A 253 5.46 0.47 -21.14
N SER A 254 5.89 0.29 -22.37
CA SER A 254 5.15 0.86 -23.50
C SER A 254 3.80 0.16 -23.67
N PRO A 255 2.76 0.85 -24.19
CA PRO A 255 1.44 0.24 -24.39
C PRO A 255 1.46 -1.01 -25.29
N ASP A 256 2.40 -1.08 -26.22
CA ASP A 256 2.60 -2.22 -27.13
C ASP A 256 3.42 -3.37 -26.52
N SER A 257 3.79 -3.26 -25.24
CA SER A 257 4.59 -4.26 -24.49
C SER A 257 5.99 -4.54 -25.02
N ARG A 258 6.48 -3.75 -26.00
CA ARG A 258 7.78 -4.00 -26.66
C ARG A 258 8.95 -3.34 -25.94
N HIS A 259 8.70 -2.31 -25.16
CA HIS A 259 9.74 -1.53 -24.48
C HIS A 259 9.44 -1.40 -23.00
N PHE A 260 10.48 -1.43 -22.21
CA PHE A 260 10.44 -1.18 -20.78
C PHE A 260 11.48 -0.12 -20.43
N ALA A 261 11.03 1.04 -19.97
CA ALA A 261 11.91 2.11 -19.50
C ALA A 261 12.11 1.98 -18.00
N THR A 262 13.37 2.01 -17.56
CA THR A 262 13.73 1.92 -16.14
C THR A 262 14.95 2.78 -15.82
N ILE A 263 15.23 2.94 -14.54
CA ILE A 263 16.34 3.75 -14.03
C ILE A 263 17.45 2.81 -13.56
N LEU A 264 18.65 3.01 -14.11
CA LEU A 264 19.89 2.49 -13.57
C LEU A 264 20.40 3.49 -12.55
N THR A 265 20.67 3.05 -11.33
CA THR A 265 21.23 3.88 -10.27
C THR A 265 22.74 3.72 -10.23
N ASP A 266 23.49 4.84 -10.28
CA ASP A 266 24.94 4.87 -10.11
C ASP A 266 25.30 5.81 -8.96
N ASN A 267 25.63 5.23 -7.81
CA ASN A 267 26.02 5.94 -6.60
C ASN A 267 27.52 5.82 -6.30
N ARG A 268 28.33 5.24 -7.20
CA ARG A 268 29.76 4.99 -6.96
C ARG A 268 30.56 6.27 -6.68
N ALA A 269 30.15 7.39 -7.28
CA ALA A 269 30.77 8.69 -7.05
C ALA A 269 30.12 9.47 -5.88
N VAL A 270 29.04 8.99 -5.31
CA VAL A 270 28.35 9.65 -4.19
C VAL A 270 29.11 9.38 -2.90
N LYS A 271 29.44 10.45 -2.17
CA LYS A 271 30.16 10.35 -0.87
C LYS A 271 29.22 9.85 0.24
N ASP A 272 29.80 9.20 1.22
CA ASP A 272 29.09 8.73 2.39
C ASP A 272 28.73 9.89 3.32
N LEU A 273 27.50 9.90 3.78
CA LEU A 273 27.06 10.64 4.94
C LEU A 273 27.20 9.75 6.18
N TRP A 274 27.81 10.30 7.21
CA TRP A 274 28.02 9.60 8.49
C TRP A 274 27.01 10.08 9.51
N VAL A 275 26.29 9.13 10.11
CA VAL A 275 25.31 9.41 11.15
C VAL A 275 25.60 8.51 12.35
N ILE A 276 25.63 9.12 13.53
CA ILE A 276 25.80 8.39 14.77
C ILE A 276 24.40 8.10 15.34
N ASP A 277 24.04 6.82 15.43
CA ASP A 277 22.88 6.40 16.20
C ASP A 277 23.26 6.34 17.69
N VAL A 278 22.89 7.40 18.39
CA VAL A 278 23.16 7.53 19.83
C VAL A 278 22.24 6.67 20.68
N THR A 279 21.16 6.14 20.11
CA THR A 279 20.15 5.31 20.80
C THR A 279 20.45 3.82 20.70
N ALA A 280 21.37 3.43 19.83
CA ALA A 280 21.76 2.03 19.65
C ALA A 280 22.31 1.42 20.94
N LYS A 281 21.98 0.15 21.20
CA LYS A 281 22.43 -0.61 22.37
C LYS A 281 23.33 -1.76 21.92
N PRO A 282 24.41 -2.07 22.66
CA PRO A 282 24.81 -1.55 23.99
C PRO A 282 25.60 -0.23 23.96
N ARG A 283 25.92 0.30 22.80
CA ARG A 283 26.64 1.58 22.62
C ARG A 283 26.25 2.22 21.29
N PRO A 284 26.50 3.55 21.13
CA PRO A 284 26.27 4.24 19.85
C PRO A 284 26.96 3.54 18.69
N THR A 285 26.32 3.54 17.53
CA THR A 285 26.85 2.97 16.29
C THR A 285 27.00 4.06 15.23
N LEU A 286 28.03 3.92 14.40
CA LEU A 286 28.21 4.75 13.21
C LEU A 286 27.46 4.07 12.04
N GLU A 287 26.55 4.81 11.42
CA GLU A 287 25.90 4.41 10.19
C GLU A 287 26.38 5.29 9.04
N THR A 288 26.63 4.66 7.90
CA THR A 288 27.01 5.36 6.66
C THR A 288 26.02 5.06 5.56
N TYR A 289 25.71 6.02 4.74
CA TYR A 289 24.89 5.84 3.57
C TYR A 289 25.18 6.90 2.50
N LYS A 290 24.98 6.54 1.25
CA LYS A 290 25.15 7.46 0.12
C LYS A 290 24.08 8.54 0.20
N TYR A 291 24.50 9.79 0.17
CA TYR A 291 23.60 10.94 0.21
C TYR A 291 24.04 11.97 -0.83
N GLN A 292 23.13 12.25 -1.75
CA GLN A 292 23.34 13.30 -2.74
C GLN A 292 22.97 14.64 -2.10
N MET A 293 23.97 15.51 -1.97
CA MET A 293 23.78 16.89 -1.55
C MET A 293 23.78 17.81 -2.77
#